data_556502c60667a5d87f24609d01bd5ff5
#
_entry.id   556502c60667a5d87f24609d01bd5ff5
#
_cell.length_a   1.000
_cell.length_b   1.000
_cell.length_c   1.000
_cell.angle_alpha   90.00
_cell.angle_beta   90.00
_cell.angle_gamma   90.00
#
_symmetry.space_group_name_H-M   'P 1'
#
loop_
_entity.id
_entity.type
_entity.pdbx_description
1 polymer ?
#
loop_
_entity_poly.entity_id
_entity_poly.type
_entity_poly.pdbx_seq_one_letter_code
_entity_poly.pdbx_strand_id
1 'polypeptide(L)'
;FDKAEKLLLSKKEKSNQPGFFVELGYNAQLQKNQAKADSYYKKAIDAVANQPNYAYQIGQAFEQKSLLQQAYNTYEIGQKNNSSMNFDYQMALLQGQMGNLDVMVVKLLDYSYSNVNSTLNVQNQLVLFMQDDAENVFANSLKKELLLRTQKTQDIYWNQFLSWLYVNQKEYNKAFIQEKSIYKRN
;
A
#
# COMPACT_ATOMS: atom_id res chain seq x y z
N PHE A 1 -1.45 31.98 -1.97
CA PHE A 1 -2.21 30.99 -1.17
C PHE A 1 -3.68 31.42 -0.99
N ASP A 2 -4.00 32.66 -0.60
CA ASP A 2 -5.39 33.13 -0.34
C ASP A 2 -6.30 33.04 -1.56
N LYS A 3 -5.78 33.34 -2.76
CA LYS A 3 -6.53 33.17 -4.01
C LYS A 3 -6.86 31.70 -4.28
N ALA A 4 -5.92 30.78 -4.00
CA ALA A 4 -6.12 29.35 -4.13
C ALA A 4 -7.18 28.86 -3.14
N GLU A 5 -7.12 29.31 -1.90
CA GLU A 5 -8.11 28.96 -0.88
C GLU A 5 -9.53 29.41 -1.28
N LYS A 6 -9.70 30.65 -1.71
CA LYS A 6 -10.99 31.18 -2.19
C LYS A 6 -11.55 30.36 -3.36
N LEU A 7 -10.67 30.00 -4.31
CA LEU A 7 -11.06 29.18 -5.45
C LEU A 7 -11.50 27.75 -5.02
N LEU A 8 -10.74 27.13 -4.12
CA LEU A 8 -11.06 25.80 -3.61
C LEU A 8 -12.37 25.79 -2.84
N LEU A 9 -12.62 26.79 -2.00
CA LEU A 9 -13.87 26.95 -1.28
C LEU A 9 -15.07 27.12 -2.24
N SER A 10 -14.94 27.98 -3.25
CA SER A 10 -15.97 28.16 -4.28
C SER A 10 -16.24 26.87 -5.08
N LYS A 11 -15.21 26.10 -5.41
CA LYS A 11 -15.39 24.80 -6.10
C LYS A 11 -16.03 23.76 -5.18
N LYS A 12 -15.64 23.72 -3.91
CA LYS A 12 -16.23 22.82 -2.92
C LYS A 12 -17.73 23.09 -2.74
N GLU A 13 -18.14 24.35 -2.66
CA GLU A 13 -19.56 24.72 -2.56
C GLU A 13 -20.38 24.26 -3.77
N LYS A 14 -19.79 24.30 -4.98
CA LYS A 14 -20.45 23.90 -6.23
C LYS A 14 -20.53 22.38 -6.42
N SER A 15 -19.53 21.63 -5.97
CA SER A 15 -19.40 20.20 -6.28
C SER A 15 -19.65 19.27 -5.10
N ASN A 16 -19.65 19.80 -3.87
CA ASN A 16 -19.79 19.07 -2.61
C ASN A 16 -18.86 17.83 -2.50
N GLN A 17 -17.71 17.86 -3.19
CA GLN A 17 -16.75 16.74 -3.17
C GLN A 17 -15.79 16.88 -1.98
N PRO A 18 -15.72 15.88 -1.08
CA PRO A 18 -14.90 15.96 0.14
C PRO A 18 -13.39 15.97 -0.14
N GLY A 19 -12.95 15.54 -1.32
CA GLY A 19 -11.55 15.63 -1.75
C GLY A 19 -10.97 17.06 -1.73
N PHE A 20 -11.82 18.09 -1.88
CA PHE A 20 -11.36 19.48 -1.75
C PHE A 20 -10.85 19.83 -0.35
N PHE A 21 -11.25 19.09 0.68
CA PHE A 21 -10.69 19.28 2.02
C PHE A 21 -9.22 18.90 2.09
N VAL A 22 -8.76 17.91 1.31
CA VAL A 22 -7.33 17.57 1.22
C VAL A 22 -6.55 18.73 0.61
N GLU A 23 -7.05 19.32 -0.48
CA GLU A 23 -6.42 20.48 -1.14
C GLU A 23 -6.39 21.72 -0.23
N LEU A 24 -7.48 21.99 0.50
CA LEU A 24 -7.53 23.09 1.48
C LEU A 24 -6.56 22.86 2.63
N GLY A 25 -6.47 21.65 3.14
CA GLY A 25 -5.51 21.26 4.17
C GLY A 25 -4.09 21.45 3.71
N TYR A 26 -3.76 20.98 2.51
CA TYR A 26 -2.43 21.12 1.94
C TYR A 26 -2.05 22.58 1.69
N ASN A 27 -2.98 23.40 1.19
CA ASN A 27 -2.77 24.84 1.04
C ASN A 27 -2.50 25.54 2.39
N ALA A 28 -3.18 25.13 3.46
CA ALA A 28 -2.94 25.64 4.81
C ALA A 28 -1.57 25.18 5.36
N GLN A 29 -1.18 23.92 5.11
CA GLN A 29 0.13 23.39 5.47
C GLN A 29 1.27 24.17 4.79
N LEU A 30 1.14 24.47 3.50
CA LEU A 30 2.12 25.30 2.77
C LEU A 30 2.23 26.71 3.34
N GLN A 31 1.18 27.22 3.97
CA GLN A 31 1.17 28.49 4.72
C GLN A 31 1.71 28.35 6.15
N LYS A 32 2.23 27.18 6.54
CA LYS A 32 2.71 26.85 7.88
C LYS A 32 1.62 26.95 8.97
N ASN A 33 0.34 26.82 8.58
CA ASN A 33 -0.79 26.81 9.50
C ASN A 33 -1.26 25.37 9.73
N GLN A 34 -0.51 24.65 10.57
CA GLN A 34 -0.74 23.23 10.82
C GLN A 34 -2.12 22.94 11.45
N ALA A 35 -2.56 23.78 12.40
CA ALA A 35 -3.87 23.59 13.04
C ALA A 35 -5.03 23.66 12.03
N LYS A 36 -4.95 24.59 11.06
CA LYS A 36 -5.93 24.72 9.99
C LYS A 36 -5.84 23.52 9.01
N ALA A 37 -4.62 23.09 8.69
CA ALA A 37 -4.39 21.91 7.84
C ALA A 37 -5.03 20.66 8.46
N ASP A 38 -4.73 20.37 9.73
CA ASP A 38 -5.25 19.21 10.44
C ASP A 38 -6.79 19.23 10.54
N SER A 39 -7.38 20.41 10.73
CA SER A 39 -8.83 20.56 10.72
C SER A 39 -9.46 20.18 9.38
N TYR A 40 -8.83 20.55 8.25
CA TYR A 40 -9.31 20.17 6.93
C TYR A 40 -9.05 18.69 6.63
N TYR A 41 -7.89 18.14 6.99
CA TYR A 41 -7.60 16.72 6.83
C TYR A 41 -8.59 15.86 7.60
N LYS A 42 -8.91 16.26 8.84
CA LYS A 42 -9.94 15.60 9.64
C LYS A 42 -11.29 15.60 8.93
N LYS A 43 -11.71 16.72 8.35
CA LYS A 43 -12.98 16.80 7.59
C LYS A 43 -13.00 15.86 6.38
N ALA A 44 -11.87 15.69 5.69
CA ALA A 44 -11.76 14.74 4.59
C ALA A 44 -11.94 13.29 5.09
N ILE A 45 -11.27 12.93 6.19
CA ILE A 45 -11.35 11.59 6.78
C ILE A 45 -12.73 11.32 7.38
N ASP A 46 -13.34 12.28 8.07
CA ASP A 46 -14.70 12.17 8.61
C ASP A 46 -15.74 11.95 7.49
N ALA A 47 -15.52 12.52 6.28
CA ALA A 47 -16.39 12.27 5.14
C ALA A 47 -16.32 10.80 4.68
N VAL A 48 -15.16 10.14 4.79
CA VAL A 48 -15.02 8.70 4.50
C VAL A 48 -15.73 7.86 5.58
N ALA A 49 -15.65 8.26 6.84
CA ALA A 49 -16.37 7.56 7.91
C ALA A 49 -17.88 7.55 7.68
N ASN A 50 -18.44 8.63 7.14
CA ASN A 50 -19.85 8.76 6.80
C ASN A 50 -20.22 8.11 5.47
N GLN A 51 -19.33 8.16 4.47
CA GLN A 51 -19.54 7.61 3.13
C GLN A 51 -18.25 6.90 2.66
N PRO A 52 -18.09 5.60 2.94
CA PRO A 52 -16.86 4.84 2.64
C PRO A 52 -16.45 4.86 1.16
N ASN A 53 -17.40 5.07 0.24
CA ASN A 53 -17.12 5.15 -1.20
C ASN A 53 -16.15 6.27 -1.59
N TYR A 54 -15.94 7.26 -0.74
CA TYR A 54 -14.92 8.29 -0.95
C TYR A 54 -13.50 7.85 -0.60
N ALA A 55 -13.32 6.69 0.05
CA ALA A 55 -12.01 6.26 0.57
C ALA A 55 -10.93 6.23 -0.50
N TYR A 56 -11.22 5.67 -1.68
CA TYR A 56 -10.25 5.60 -2.76
C TYR A 56 -9.83 7.00 -3.26
N GLN A 57 -10.80 7.85 -3.53
CA GLN A 57 -10.54 9.21 -4.05
C GLN A 57 -9.77 10.07 -3.04
N ILE A 58 -10.16 10.03 -1.77
CA ILE A 58 -9.53 10.83 -0.71
C ILE A 58 -8.16 10.27 -0.34
N GLY A 59 -8.02 8.94 -0.27
CA GLY A 59 -6.74 8.27 -0.06
C GLY A 59 -5.72 8.66 -1.13
N GLN A 60 -6.10 8.56 -2.40
CA GLN A 60 -5.25 9.00 -3.51
C GLN A 60 -4.89 10.50 -3.45
N ALA A 61 -5.83 11.37 -3.05
CA ALA A 61 -5.55 12.78 -2.89
C ALA A 61 -4.48 13.03 -1.81
N PHE A 62 -4.49 12.27 -0.72
CA PHE A 62 -3.44 12.32 0.31
C PHE A 62 -2.10 11.77 -0.22
N GLU A 63 -2.12 10.64 -0.95
CA GLU A 63 -0.91 10.06 -1.56
C GLU A 63 -0.21 11.06 -2.49
N GLN A 64 -0.97 11.75 -3.35
CA GLN A 64 -0.45 12.78 -4.27
C GLN A 64 0.23 13.94 -3.56
N LYS A 65 -0.06 14.15 -2.28
CA LYS A 65 0.58 15.17 -1.43
C LYS A 65 1.66 14.57 -0.51
N SER A 66 2.01 13.30 -0.68
CA SER A 66 2.92 12.55 0.19
C SER A 66 2.49 12.56 1.67
N LEU A 67 1.18 12.65 1.92
CA LEU A 67 0.56 12.58 3.24
C LEU A 67 0.20 11.12 3.55
N LEU A 68 1.25 10.29 3.66
CA LEU A 68 1.15 8.83 3.64
C LEU A 68 0.33 8.27 4.81
N GLN A 69 0.49 8.85 6.01
CA GLN A 69 -0.26 8.41 7.19
C GLN A 69 -1.75 8.73 7.05
N GLN A 70 -2.10 9.90 6.52
CA GLN A 70 -3.49 10.29 6.26
C GLN A 70 -4.12 9.40 5.18
N ALA A 71 -3.37 9.06 4.13
CA ALA A 71 -3.81 8.12 3.11
C ALA A 71 -4.11 6.73 3.71
N TYR A 72 -3.18 6.21 4.51
CA TYR A 72 -3.33 4.93 5.20
C TYR A 72 -4.60 4.90 6.08
N ASN A 73 -4.76 5.90 6.95
CA ASN A 73 -5.93 6.02 7.83
C ASN A 73 -7.24 6.11 7.03
N THR A 74 -7.20 6.80 5.88
CA THR A 74 -8.38 6.94 4.99
C THR A 74 -8.81 5.59 4.42
N TYR A 75 -7.87 4.80 3.91
CA TYR A 75 -8.14 3.46 3.39
C TYR A 75 -8.61 2.51 4.48
N GLU A 76 -7.97 2.54 5.65
CA GLU A 76 -8.35 1.72 6.80
C GLU A 76 -9.80 1.98 7.27
N ILE A 77 -10.18 3.26 7.40
CA ILE A 77 -11.55 3.66 7.74
C ILE A 77 -12.54 3.23 6.65
N GLY A 78 -12.21 3.42 5.38
CA GLY A 78 -13.05 3.01 4.26
C GLY A 78 -13.32 1.51 4.26
N GLN A 79 -12.29 0.69 4.40
CA GLN A 79 -12.38 -0.77 4.45
C GLN A 79 -13.13 -1.26 5.69
N LYS A 80 -12.88 -0.64 6.86
CA LYS A 80 -13.57 -0.98 8.11
C LYS A 80 -15.07 -0.71 8.04
N ASN A 81 -15.48 0.39 7.40
CA ASN A 81 -16.88 0.81 7.33
C ASN A 81 -17.63 0.19 6.14
N ASN A 82 -16.92 -0.38 5.18
CA ASN A 82 -17.49 -1.13 4.06
C ASN A 82 -16.60 -2.34 3.73
N SER A 83 -16.98 -3.51 4.22
CA SER A 83 -16.23 -4.76 4.05
C SER A 83 -16.16 -5.28 2.60
N SER A 84 -16.93 -4.69 1.67
CA SER A 84 -16.79 -5.00 0.24
C SER A 84 -15.60 -4.29 -0.42
N MET A 85 -15.02 -3.29 0.26
CA MET A 85 -13.81 -2.60 -0.18
C MET A 85 -12.58 -3.34 0.34
N ASN A 86 -11.58 -3.48 -0.52
CA ASN A 86 -10.28 -4.02 -0.14
C ASN A 86 -9.18 -3.04 -0.55
N PHE A 87 -8.49 -2.48 0.42
CA PHE A 87 -7.35 -1.59 0.26
C PHE A 87 -6.04 -2.18 0.80
N ASP A 88 -6.00 -3.49 1.07
CA ASP A 88 -4.83 -4.15 1.66
C ASP A 88 -3.56 -3.93 0.83
N TYR A 89 -3.71 -3.95 -0.50
CA TYR A 89 -2.60 -3.67 -1.41
C TYR A 89 -2.09 -2.22 -1.27
N GLN A 90 -2.97 -1.23 -1.31
CA GLN A 90 -2.61 0.20 -1.16
C GLN A 90 -1.98 0.45 0.22
N MET A 91 -2.59 -0.08 1.28
CA MET A 91 -2.06 0.05 2.63
C MET A 91 -0.69 -0.62 2.80
N ALA A 92 -0.47 -1.76 2.11
CA ALA A 92 0.84 -2.40 2.11
C ALA A 92 1.92 -1.52 1.47
N LEU A 93 1.64 -0.94 0.29
CA LEU A 93 2.56 -0.04 -0.39
C LEU A 93 2.88 1.21 0.44
N LEU A 94 1.87 1.79 1.09
CA LEU A 94 2.06 2.93 1.99
C LEU A 94 2.99 2.58 3.17
N GLN A 95 2.90 1.36 3.73
CA GLN A 95 3.84 0.91 4.75
C GLN A 95 5.29 0.93 4.24
N GLY A 96 5.51 0.45 3.01
CA GLY A 96 6.82 0.51 2.37
C GLY A 96 7.34 1.93 2.19
N GLN A 97 6.49 2.85 1.70
CA GLN A 97 6.83 4.25 1.53
C GLN A 97 7.12 4.96 2.86
N MET A 98 6.53 4.51 3.96
CA MET A 98 6.82 4.99 5.32
C MET A 98 8.08 4.33 5.95
N GLY A 99 8.77 3.45 5.22
CA GLY A 99 9.97 2.75 5.68
C GLY A 99 9.71 1.45 6.45
N ASN A 100 8.46 1.03 6.60
CA ASN A 100 8.08 -0.18 7.32
C ASN A 100 8.12 -1.42 6.40
N LEU A 101 9.30 -1.73 5.87
CA LEU A 101 9.50 -2.74 4.81
C LEU A 101 9.03 -4.14 5.22
N ASP A 102 9.31 -4.58 6.45
CA ASP A 102 8.87 -5.90 6.93
C ASP A 102 7.34 -6.01 6.96
N VAL A 103 6.66 -4.95 7.39
CA VAL A 103 5.18 -4.91 7.41
C VAL A 103 4.62 -4.93 6.00
N MET A 104 5.24 -4.19 5.07
CA MET A 104 4.86 -4.20 3.66
C MET A 104 4.98 -5.60 3.06
N VAL A 105 6.12 -6.27 3.28
CA VAL A 105 6.36 -7.63 2.77
C VAL A 105 5.27 -8.58 3.24
N VAL A 106 5.02 -8.63 4.55
CA VAL A 106 3.98 -9.51 5.12
C VAL A 106 2.63 -9.24 4.49
N LYS A 107 2.20 -7.97 4.44
CA LYS A 107 0.89 -7.57 3.89
C LYS A 107 0.76 -7.87 2.39
N LEU A 108 1.80 -7.63 1.58
CA LEU A 108 1.78 -7.94 0.14
C LEU A 108 1.70 -9.44 -0.10
N LEU A 109 2.42 -10.25 0.66
CA LEU A 109 2.36 -11.70 0.57
C LEU A 109 0.98 -12.23 1.00
N ASP A 110 0.39 -11.71 2.08
CA ASP A 110 -0.97 -12.08 2.52
C ASP A 110 -2.01 -11.70 1.47
N TYR A 111 -1.89 -10.49 0.90
CA TYR A 111 -2.77 -10.04 -0.17
C TYR A 111 -2.67 -10.94 -1.41
N SER A 112 -1.45 -11.28 -1.85
CA SER A 112 -1.25 -12.14 -3.03
C SER A 112 -1.75 -13.57 -2.80
N TYR A 113 -1.62 -14.09 -1.60
CA TYR A 113 -2.14 -15.42 -1.24
C TYR A 113 -3.66 -15.47 -1.24
N SER A 114 -4.29 -14.43 -0.70
CA SER A 114 -5.77 -14.30 -0.69
C SER A 114 -6.34 -13.98 -2.07
N ASN A 115 -5.53 -13.43 -2.97
CA ASN A 115 -5.92 -12.98 -4.31
C ASN A 115 -4.92 -13.50 -5.35
N VAL A 116 -4.94 -14.81 -5.62
CA VAL A 116 -3.94 -15.48 -6.47
C VAL A 116 -3.78 -14.83 -7.86
N ASN A 117 -4.87 -14.30 -8.43
CA ASN A 117 -4.82 -13.57 -9.69
C ASN A 117 -3.97 -12.29 -9.64
N SER A 118 -3.71 -11.78 -8.45
CA SER A 118 -2.87 -10.58 -8.22
C SER A 118 -1.39 -10.91 -7.98
N THR A 119 -1.01 -12.19 -7.94
CA THR A 119 0.36 -12.63 -7.64
C THR A 119 1.39 -11.97 -8.55
N LEU A 120 1.14 -11.96 -9.86
CA LEU A 120 2.06 -11.33 -10.81
C LEU A 120 2.22 -9.81 -10.57
N ASN A 121 1.13 -9.12 -10.25
CA ASN A 121 1.19 -7.69 -9.93
C ASN A 121 2.00 -7.44 -8.66
N VAL A 122 1.82 -8.27 -7.62
CA VAL A 122 2.62 -8.20 -6.39
C VAL A 122 4.09 -8.48 -6.68
N GLN A 123 4.40 -9.53 -7.46
CA GLN A 123 5.77 -9.85 -7.86
C GLN A 123 6.45 -8.69 -8.60
N ASN A 124 5.76 -8.08 -9.56
CA ASN A 124 6.28 -6.91 -10.28
C ASN A 124 6.57 -5.74 -9.34
N GLN A 125 5.69 -5.49 -8.37
CA GLN A 125 5.91 -4.45 -7.37
C GLN A 125 7.11 -4.75 -6.46
N LEU A 126 7.27 -6.01 -6.04
CA LEU A 126 8.42 -6.44 -5.23
C LEU A 126 9.74 -6.29 -6.01
N VAL A 127 9.74 -6.55 -7.34
CA VAL A 127 10.92 -6.30 -8.20
C VAL A 127 11.31 -4.83 -8.18
N LEU A 128 10.35 -3.90 -8.27
CA LEU A 128 10.65 -2.46 -8.21
C LEU A 128 11.33 -2.08 -6.89
N PHE A 129 10.85 -2.60 -5.76
CA PHE A 129 11.50 -2.36 -4.46
C PHE A 129 12.91 -2.98 -4.38
N MET A 130 13.13 -4.14 -5.01
CA MET A 130 14.46 -4.76 -5.06
C MET A 130 15.46 -4.01 -5.95
N GLN A 131 14.99 -3.28 -6.97
CA GLN A 131 15.87 -2.48 -7.84
C GLN A 131 16.51 -1.30 -7.11
N ASP A 132 15.80 -0.70 -6.17
CA ASP A 132 16.27 0.44 -5.37
C ASP A 132 16.96 0.02 -4.07
N ASP A 133 17.11 -1.30 -3.82
CA ASP A 133 17.60 -1.90 -2.57
C ASP A 133 19.10 -2.18 -2.62
N ALA A 134 19.93 -1.12 -2.64
CA ALA A 134 21.38 -1.24 -2.77
C ALA A 134 22.05 -2.11 -1.68
N GLU A 135 21.46 -2.15 -0.49
CA GLU A 135 21.99 -2.93 0.66
C GLU A 135 21.33 -4.30 0.83
N ASN A 136 20.43 -4.68 -0.07
CA ASN A 136 19.62 -5.90 -0.02
C ASN A 136 18.78 -6.06 1.27
N VAL A 137 18.44 -4.98 1.95
CA VAL A 137 17.64 -5.01 3.19
C VAL A 137 16.24 -5.55 2.89
N PHE A 138 15.60 -5.00 1.86
CA PHE A 138 14.29 -5.44 1.43
C PHE A 138 14.29 -6.87 0.88
N ALA A 139 15.24 -7.18 0.00
CA ALA A 139 15.38 -8.52 -0.57
C ALA A 139 15.60 -9.60 0.50
N ASN A 140 16.38 -9.29 1.53
CA ASN A 140 16.59 -10.19 2.66
C ASN A 140 15.36 -10.35 3.53
N SER A 141 14.60 -9.27 3.78
CA SER A 141 13.32 -9.34 4.50
C SER A 141 12.30 -10.20 3.76
N LEU A 142 12.14 -9.99 2.45
CA LEU A 142 11.27 -10.80 1.60
C LEU A 142 11.66 -12.27 1.61
N LYS A 143 12.96 -12.57 1.46
CA LYS A 143 13.47 -13.95 1.49
C LYS A 143 13.23 -14.62 2.83
N LYS A 144 13.49 -13.93 3.94
CA LYS A 144 13.25 -14.42 5.30
C LYS A 144 11.78 -14.80 5.49
N GLU A 145 10.85 -13.90 5.09
CA GLU A 145 9.42 -14.14 5.25
C GLU A 145 8.94 -15.32 4.39
N LEU A 146 9.39 -15.43 3.14
CA LEU A 146 9.06 -16.55 2.26
C LEU A 146 9.58 -17.89 2.81
N LEU A 147 10.80 -17.91 3.37
CA LEU A 147 11.35 -19.09 4.02
C LEU A 147 10.52 -19.50 5.24
N LEU A 148 10.10 -18.54 6.08
CA LEU A 148 9.22 -18.83 7.21
C LEU A 148 7.88 -19.44 6.75
N ARG A 149 7.28 -18.93 5.68
CA ARG A 149 6.02 -19.45 5.15
C ARG A 149 6.17 -20.85 4.57
N THR A 150 7.24 -21.11 3.82
CA THR A 150 7.50 -22.46 3.28
C THR A 150 7.78 -23.50 4.36
N GLN A 151 8.34 -23.10 5.51
CA GLN A 151 8.55 -23.98 6.66
C GLN A 151 7.27 -24.22 7.47
N LYS A 152 6.45 -23.18 7.62
CA LYS A 152 5.22 -23.21 8.43
C LYS A 152 4.10 -23.99 7.75
N THR A 153 4.01 -23.91 6.44
CA THR A 153 2.97 -24.57 5.66
C THR A 153 3.60 -25.37 4.51
N GLN A 154 2.99 -26.51 4.18
CA GLN A 154 3.42 -27.30 3.02
C GLN A 154 2.74 -26.84 1.72
N ASP A 155 2.31 -25.57 1.66
CA ASP A 155 1.63 -25.00 0.51
C ASP A 155 2.60 -24.74 -0.65
N ILE A 156 2.30 -25.32 -1.79
CA ILE A 156 3.07 -25.17 -3.04
C ILE A 156 3.21 -23.71 -3.46
N TYR A 157 2.20 -22.89 -3.19
CA TYR A 157 2.21 -21.46 -3.50
C TYR A 157 3.48 -20.74 -2.99
N TRP A 158 3.86 -21.01 -1.74
CA TRP A 158 5.04 -20.37 -1.15
C TRP A 158 6.35 -20.89 -1.74
N ASN A 159 6.40 -22.17 -2.12
CA ASN A 159 7.57 -22.71 -2.83
C ASN A 159 7.70 -22.08 -4.22
N GLN A 160 6.60 -21.89 -4.95
CA GLN A 160 6.59 -21.21 -6.25
C GLN A 160 7.05 -19.75 -6.11
N PHE A 161 6.55 -19.06 -5.09
CA PHE A 161 6.94 -17.67 -4.83
C PHE A 161 8.43 -17.55 -4.45
N LEU A 162 8.95 -18.47 -3.63
CA LEU A 162 10.36 -18.52 -3.28
C LEU A 162 11.25 -18.89 -4.48
N SER A 163 10.80 -19.81 -5.34
CA SER A 163 11.46 -20.13 -6.61
C SER A 163 11.57 -18.90 -7.49
N TRP A 164 10.46 -18.17 -7.66
CA TRP A 164 10.45 -16.90 -8.39
C TRP A 164 11.49 -15.90 -7.83
N LEU A 165 11.56 -15.73 -6.50
CA LEU A 165 12.54 -14.83 -5.88
C LEU A 165 13.98 -15.24 -6.20
N TYR A 166 14.28 -16.53 -6.08
CA TYR A 166 15.61 -17.06 -6.39
C TYR A 166 15.98 -16.87 -7.86
N VAL A 167 15.06 -17.02 -8.79
CA VAL A 167 15.27 -16.73 -10.22
C VAL A 167 15.62 -15.25 -10.41
N ASN A 168 14.89 -14.33 -9.78
CA ASN A 168 15.18 -12.89 -9.86
C ASN A 168 16.57 -12.54 -9.27
N GLN A 169 16.99 -13.24 -8.23
CA GLN A 169 18.33 -13.10 -7.62
C GLN A 169 19.43 -13.87 -8.36
N LYS A 170 19.11 -14.55 -9.48
CA LYS A 170 20.02 -15.44 -10.25
C LYS A 170 20.58 -16.61 -9.41
N GLU A 171 19.92 -16.97 -8.32
CA GLU A 171 20.24 -18.11 -7.47
C GLU A 171 19.60 -19.42 -8.01
N TYR A 172 19.89 -19.77 -9.26
CA TYR A 172 19.20 -20.84 -10.02
C TYR A 172 19.23 -22.20 -9.33
N ASN A 173 20.32 -22.56 -8.66
CA ASN A 173 20.40 -23.83 -7.92
C ASN A 173 19.37 -23.90 -6.79
N LYS A 174 19.12 -22.78 -6.10
CA LYS A 174 18.11 -22.72 -5.03
C LYS A 174 16.71 -22.74 -5.61
N ALA A 175 16.47 -22.03 -6.72
CA ALA A 175 15.19 -22.10 -7.45
C ALA A 175 14.88 -23.54 -7.84
N PHE A 176 15.86 -24.28 -8.42
CA PHE A 176 15.68 -25.67 -8.83
C PHE A 176 15.31 -26.58 -7.64
N ILE A 177 15.88 -26.35 -6.44
CA ILE A 177 15.53 -27.10 -5.23
C ILE A 177 14.03 -26.91 -4.90
N GLN A 178 13.50 -25.68 -5.04
CA GLN A 178 12.08 -25.41 -4.79
C GLN A 178 11.21 -26.14 -5.81
N GLU A 179 11.54 -26.04 -7.10
CA GLU A 179 10.80 -26.74 -8.17
C GLU A 179 10.81 -28.27 -7.99
N LYS A 180 11.96 -28.82 -7.61
CA LYS A 180 12.05 -30.26 -7.29
C LYS A 180 11.18 -30.64 -6.09
N SER A 181 11.07 -29.77 -5.10
CA SER A 181 10.19 -29.99 -3.95
C SER A 181 8.72 -29.98 -4.35
N ILE A 182 8.32 -29.06 -5.24
CA ILE A 182 6.96 -28.99 -5.79
C ILE A 182 6.64 -30.27 -6.57
N TYR A 183 7.54 -30.67 -7.50
CA TYR A 183 7.34 -31.87 -8.33
C TYR A 183 7.15 -33.16 -7.50
N LYS A 184 7.79 -33.27 -6.34
CA LYS A 184 7.68 -34.45 -5.49
C LYS A 184 6.36 -34.50 -4.68
N ARG A 185 5.62 -33.40 -4.62
CA ARG A 185 4.35 -33.29 -3.88
C ARG A 185 3.12 -33.44 -4.77
N ASN A 186 3.29 -33.29 -6.10
CA ASN A 186 2.27 -33.52 -7.12
C ASN A 186 2.36 -35.00 -7.61
#